data_8bd32c6a9a547513a4b62c73186dfb39
#
_entry.id   8bd32c6a9a547513a4b62c73186dfb39
#
_cell.length_a   1.000
_cell.length_b   1.000
_cell.length_c   1.000
_cell.angle_alpha   90.00
_cell.angle_beta   90.00
_cell.angle_gamma   90.00
#
_symmetry.space_group_name_H-M   'P 1'
#
loop_
_entity.id
_entity.type
_entity.pdbx_description
1 polymer ?
#
loop_
_entity_poly.entity_id
_entity_poly.type
_entity_poly.pdbx_seq_one_letter_code
_entity_poly.pdbx_strand_id
1 'polypeptide(L)'
;MARNELAEKLEVIGSIFEIDGMNELLSKFDKNMGNVKFNAVVIQIESLLMKKAPEVADRLIAMKNGITQEDVDKMDDAEYSSALKDAIISDALGFFASSPRSDGKK
;
A
#
# COMPACT_ATOMS: atom_id res chain seq x y z
N MET A 1 -11.15 -12.46 -11.97
CA MET A 1 -9.99 -11.58 -12.16
C MET A 1 -9.03 -12.18 -13.17
N ALA A 2 -8.58 -11.38 -14.11
CA ALA A 2 -7.62 -11.85 -15.08
C ALA A 2 -6.25 -12.03 -14.42
N ARG A 3 -5.52 -13.04 -14.89
CA ARG A 3 -4.23 -13.37 -14.30
C ARG A 3 -3.20 -12.26 -14.48
N ASN A 4 -3.26 -11.55 -15.61
CA ASN A 4 -2.30 -10.46 -15.80
C ASN A 4 -2.59 -9.27 -14.89
N GLU A 5 -3.85 -9.08 -14.50
CA GLU A 5 -4.18 -8.05 -13.51
C GLU A 5 -3.60 -8.41 -12.15
N LEU A 6 -3.70 -9.68 -11.79
CA LEU A 6 -3.13 -10.14 -10.52
C LEU A 6 -1.61 -10.02 -10.54
N ALA A 7 -0.98 -10.39 -11.66
CA ALA A 7 0.47 -10.29 -11.79
C ALA A 7 0.94 -8.85 -11.63
N GLU A 8 0.19 -7.92 -12.23
CA GLU A 8 0.53 -6.50 -12.13
C GLU A 8 0.39 -6.00 -10.71
N LYS A 9 -0.68 -6.40 -10.04
CA LYS A 9 -0.88 -6.01 -8.65
C LYS A 9 0.24 -6.53 -7.76
N LEU A 10 0.63 -7.78 -7.96
CA LEU A 10 1.70 -8.37 -7.17
C LEU A 10 3.04 -7.67 -7.44
N GLU A 11 3.26 -7.26 -8.67
CA GLU A 11 4.47 -6.51 -9.02
C GLU A 11 4.52 -5.19 -8.27
N VAL A 12 3.41 -4.47 -8.24
CA VAL A 12 3.34 -3.18 -7.55
C VAL A 12 3.55 -3.37 -6.06
N ILE A 13 2.88 -4.35 -5.47
CA ILE A 13 3.01 -4.62 -4.04
C ILE A 13 4.44 -5.04 -3.72
N GLY A 14 5.04 -5.87 -4.57
CA GLY A 14 6.43 -6.29 -4.39
C GLY A 14 7.39 -5.12 -4.43
N SER A 15 7.12 -4.16 -5.30
CA SER A 15 7.95 -2.95 -5.38
C SER A 15 7.92 -2.16 -4.08
N ILE A 16 6.78 -2.16 -3.38
CA ILE A 16 6.68 -1.47 -2.10
C ILE A 16 7.66 -2.08 -1.09
N PHE A 17 7.72 -3.40 -1.05
CA PHE A 17 8.60 -4.09 -0.10
C PHE A 17 10.08 -3.87 -0.39
N GLU A 18 10.40 -3.50 -1.63
CA GLU A 18 11.80 -3.27 -2.02
C GLU A 18 12.29 -1.87 -1.66
N ILE A 19 11.39 -0.99 -1.25
CA ILE A 19 11.76 0.37 -0.89
C ILE A 19 12.57 0.34 0.41
N ASP A 20 13.70 1.03 0.39
CA ASP A 20 14.61 1.11 1.53
C ASP A 20 13.86 1.70 2.74
N GLY A 21 13.89 0.99 3.85
CA GLY A 21 13.22 1.43 5.07
C GLY A 21 11.77 0.97 5.19
N MET A 22 11.20 0.46 4.11
CA MET A 22 9.78 0.08 4.13
C MET A 22 9.52 -1.12 5.02
N ASN A 23 10.43 -2.11 4.99
CA ASN A 23 10.24 -3.31 5.83
C ASN A 23 10.26 -2.96 7.30
N GLU A 24 11.06 -1.97 7.67
CA GLU A 24 11.13 -1.51 9.04
C GLU A 24 9.81 -0.92 9.48
N LEU A 25 9.19 -0.11 8.61
CA LEU A 25 7.88 0.46 8.89
C LEU A 25 6.81 -0.61 8.99
N LEU A 26 6.83 -1.55 8.04
CA LEU A 26 5.83 -2.61 8.03
C LEU A 26 5.93 -3.49 9.28
N SER A 27 7.13 -3.64 9.81
CA SER A 27 7.32 -4.45 11.02
C SER A 27 6.75 -3.81 12.27
N LYS A 28 6.39 -2.53 12.20
CA LYS A 28 5.81 -1.84 13.35
C LYS A 28 4.35 -2.17 13.56
N PHE A 29 3.70 -2.78 12.59
CA PHE A 29 2.30 -3.14 12.75
C PHE A 29 2.15 -4.28 13.73
N ASP A 30 1.18 -4.12 14.62
CA ASP A 30 0.87 -5.08 15.67
C ASP A 30 -0.65 -5.15 15.73
N LYS A 31 -1.19 -6.36 15.76
CA LYS A 31 -2.64 -6.53 15.78
C LYS A 31 -3.29 -5.92 17.03
N ASN A 32 -2.48 -5.64 18.04
CA ASN A 32 -3.00 -5.05 19.27
C ASN A 32 -2.82 -3.54 19.34
N MET A 33 -2.26 -2.93 18.29
CA MET A 33 -2.01 -1.51 18.31
C MET A 33 -3.31 -0.73 18.17
N GLY A 34 -3.38 0.43 18.81
CA GLY A 34 -4.55 1.28 18.72
C GLY A 34 -4.60 2.03 17.38
N ASN A 35 -5.75 2.62 17.13
CA ASN A 35 -5.99 3.32 15.86
C ASN A 35 -5.01 4.46 15.62
N VAL A 36 -4.63 5.17 16.69
CA VAL A 36 -3.71 6.30 16.53
C VAL A 36 -2.35 5.81 16.04
N LYS A 37 -1.84 4.75 16.64
CA LYS A 37 -0.55 4.19 16.22
C LYS A 37 -0.63 3.60 14.82
N PHE A 38 -1.73 2.91 14.52
CA PHE A 38 -1.93 2.33 13.21
C PHE A 38 -1.87 3.42 12.13
N ASN A 39 -2.64 4.49 12.33
CA ASN A 39 -2.68 5.57 11.37
C ASN A 39 -1.33 6.28 11.25
N ALA A 40 -0.60 6.39 12.35
CA ALA A 40 0.71 7.02 12.32
C ALA A 40 1.67 6.22 11.43
N VAL A 41 1.64 4.89 11.53
CA VAL A 41 2.50 4.06 10.69
C VAL A 41 2.07 4.14 9.24
N VAL A 42 0.77 4.15 8.97
CA VAL A 42 0.26 4.29 7.60
C VAL A 42 0.75 5.60 6.98
N ILE A 43 0.69 6.69 7.73
CA ILE A 43 1.17 7.98 7.25
C ILE A 43 2.66 7.94 6.95
N GLN A 44 3.44 7.26 7.78
CA GLN A 44 4.87 7.11 7.55
C GLN A 44 5.14 6.31 6.27
N ILE A 45 4.36 5.26 6.05
CA ILE A 45 4.47 4.47 4.83
C ILE A 45 4.13 5.34 3.62
N GLU A 46 3.06 6.10 3.73
CA GLU A 46 2.63 7.02 2.69
C GLU A 46 3.76 7.99 2.33
N SER A 47 4.35 8.58 3.35
CA SER A 47 5.43 9.55 3.18
C SER A 47 6.64 8.92 2.51
N LEU A 48 7.03 7.75 2.97
CA LEU A 48 8.19 7.07 2.40
C LEU A 48 7.95 6.69 0.94
N LEU A 49 6.75 6.21 0.66
CA LEU A 49 6.37 5.81 -0.70
C LEU A 49 6.44 7.03 -1.64
N MET A 50 5.89 8.17 -1.20
CA MET A 50 5.91 9.38 -2.00
C MET A 50 7.32 9.90 -2.26
N LYS A 51 8.20 9.74 -1.27
CA LYS A 51 9.58 10.21 -1.42
C LYS A 51 10.42 9.30 -2.31
N LYS A 52 10.24 8.00 -2.18
CA LYS A 52 11.12 7.04 -2.83
C LYS A 52 10.58 6.51 -4.15
N ALA A 53 9.29 6.38 -4.26
CA ALA A 53 8.70 5.76 -5.43
C ALA A 53 7.29 6.31 -5.70
N PRO A 54 7.19 7.59 -6.05
CA PRO A 54 5.87 8.17 -6.29
C PRO A 54 5.12 7.48 -7.43
N GLU A 55 5.83 6.91 -8.39
CA GLU A 55 5.19 6.19 -9.49
C GLU A 55 4.52 4.91 -8.98
N VAL A 56 5.05 4.30 -7.96
CA VAL A 56 4.43 3.12 -7.36
C VAL A 56 3.16 3.53 -6.62
N ALA A 57 3.21 4.67 -5.92
CA ALA A 57 2.03 5.19 -5.25
C ALA A 57 0.90 5.46 -6.25
N ASP A 58 1.25 6.09 -7.36
CA ASP A 58 0.26 6.38 -8.40
C ASP A 58 -0.35 5.10 -8.96
N ARG A 59 0.47 4.11 -9.23
CA ARG A 59 -0.03 2.84 -9.77
C ARG A 59 -0.94 2.13 -8.77
N LEU A 60 -0.59 2.19 -7.50
CA LEU A 60 -1.39 1.55 -6.47
C LEU A 60 -2.78 2.17 -6.41
N ILE A 61 -2.85 3.50 -6.45
CA ILE A 61 -4.12 4.20 -6.45
C ILE A 61 -4.94 3.86 -7.70
N ALA A 62 -4.28 3.90 -8.86
CA ALA A 62 -4.96 3.63 -10.13
C ALA A 62 -5.55 2.22 -10.15
N MET A 63 -4.78 1.25 -9.70
CA MET A 63 -5.24 -0.13 -9.70
C MET A 63 -6.36 -0.36 -8.70
N LYS A 64 -6.25 0.23 -7.52
CA LYS A 64 -7.26 0.07 -6.48
C LYS A 64 -8.61 0.60 -6.93
N ASN A 65 -8.60 1.73 -7.65
CA ASN A 65 -9.83 2.43 -8.03
C ASN A 65 -10.26 2.17 -9.47
N GLY A 66 -9.48 1.42 -10.22
CA GLY A 66 -9.81 1.15 -11.62
C GLY A 66 -9.80 2.40 -12.48
N ILE A 67 -8.87 3.31 -12.24
CA ILE A 67 -8.77 4.57 -12.96
C ILE A 67 -7.41 4.67 -13.65
N THR A 68 -7.24 5.70 -14.47
CA THR A 68 -6.02 5.88 -15.23
C THR A 68 -5.03 6.76 -14.47
N GLN A 69 -3.79 6.77 -14.94
CA GLN A 69 -2.78 7.66 -14.41
C GLN A 69 -3.22 9.12 -14.54
N GLU A 70 -3.88 9.44 -15.65
CA GLU A 70 -4.38 10.79 -15.86
C GLU A 70 -5.37 11.19 -14.79
N ASP A 71 -6.25 10.27 -14.41
CA ASP A 71 -7.21 10.51 -13.33
C ASP A 71 -6.51 10.75 -12.01
N VAL A 72 -5.46 9.99 -11.74
CA VAL A 72 -4.67 10.17 -10.52
C VAL A 72 -4.02 11.55 -10.52
N ASP A 73 -3.49 11.98 -11.67
CA ASP A 73 -2.83 13.27 -11.79
C ASP A 73 -3.76 14.44 -11.51
N LYS A 74 -5.07 14.24 -11.67
CA LYS A 74 -6.06 15.30 -11.45
C LYS A 74 -6.49 15.42 -10.00
N MET A 75 -6.07 14.50 -9.14
CA MET A 75 -6.47 14.52 -7.75
C MET A 75 -5.79 15.67 -7.00
N ASP A 76 -6.54 16.31 -6.11
CA ASP A 76 -5.90 17.27 -5.22
C ASP A 76 -5.22 16.52 -4.07
N ASP A 77 -4.51 17.25 -3.21
CA ASP A 77 -3.72 16.61 -2.16
C ASP A 77 -4.57 15.76 -1.21
N ALA A 78 -5.74 16.26 -0.85
CA ALA A 78 -6.60 15.52 0.08
C ALA A 78 -7.13 14.25 -0.55
N GLU A 79 -7.55 14.34 -1.81
CA GLU A 79 -8.03 13.17 -2.55
C GLU A 79 -6.92 12.14 -2.72
N TYR A 80 -5.74 12.60 -3.09
CA TYR A 80 -4.60 11.71 -3.32
C TYR A 80 -4.23 10.99 -2.03
N SER A 81 -4.09 11.72 -0.94
CA SER A 81 -3.71 11.14 0.33
C SER A 81 -4.73 10.12 0.80
N SER A 82 -6.01 10.45 0.67
CA SER A 82 -7.08 9.53 1.07
C SER A 82 -7.06 8.26 0.22
N ALA A 83 -6.89 8.42 -1.10
CA ALA A 83 -6.85 7.29 -2.01
C ALA A 83 -5.65 6.40 -1.76
N LEU A 84 -4.49 7.01 -1.51
CA LEU A 84 -3.27 6.27 -1.25
C LEU A 84 -3.38 5.51 0.08
N LYS A 85 -3.92 6.14 1.09
CA LYS A 85 -4.12 5.50 2.39
C LYS A 85 -5.03 4.28 2.26
N ASP A 86 -6.15 4.44 1.54
CA ASP A 86 -7.06 3.34 1.28
C ASP A 86 -6.37 2.19 0.55
N ALA A 87 -5.58 2.53 -0.45
CA ALA A 87 -4.89 1.51 -1.24
C ALA A 87 -3.85 0.77 -0.40
N ILE A 88 -3.12 1.49 0.43
CA ILE A 88 -2.13 0.88 1.31
C ILE A 88 -2.82 -0.09 2.28
N ILE A 89 -3.90 0.37 2.90
CA ILE A 89 -4.57 -0.44 3.91
C ILE A 89 -5.22 -1.68 3.28
N SER A 90 -5.93 -1.50 2.18
CA SER A 90 -6.68 -2.62 1.61
C SER A 90 -5.83 -3.55 0.76
N ASP A 91 -4.89 -3.01 -0.01
CA ASP A 91 -4.13 -3.85 -0.94
C ASP A 91 -2.78 -4.27 -0.36
N ALA A 92 -1.97 -3.30 0.08
CA ALA A 92 -0.64 -3.65 0.57
C ALA A 92 -0.69 -4.33 1.93
N LEU A 93 -1.34 -3.69 2.90
CA LEU A 93 -1.40 -4.26 4.24
C LEU A 93 -2.32 -5.44 4.32
N GLY A 94 -3.41 -5.40 3.59
CA GLY A 94 -4.32 -6.53 3.54
C GLY A 94 -3.63 -7.76 3.01
N PHE A 95 -2.87 -7.59 1.94
CA PHE A 95 -2.13 -8.69 1.36
C PHE A 95 -1.05 -9.20 2.32
N PHE A 96 -0.33 -8.26 2.93
CA PHE A 96 0.71 -8.60 3.89
C PHE A 96 0.13 -9.32 5.11
N ALA A 97 -0.98 -8.80 5.62
CA ALA A 97 -1.60 -9.36 6.82
C ALA A 97 -2.17 -10.75 6.57
N SER A 98 -2.63 -11.02 5.35
CA SER A 98 -3.20 -12.32 5.02
C SER A 98 -2.15 -13.28 4.49
N SER A 99 -0.89 -12.87 4.48
CA SER A 99 0.19 -13.75 4.07
C SER A 99 0.20 -14.99 4.95
N PRO A 100 0.32 -16.20 4.38
CA PRO A 100 0.22 -17.47 5.13
C PRO A 100 1.48 -17.81 5.89
N ARG A 101 1.81 -17.04 6.80
CA ARG A 101 2.86 -17.50 7.69
C ARG A 101 2.28 -18.45 8.71
N SER A 102 1.73 -18.55 8.53
CA SER A 102 1.10 -19.12 9.11
C SER A 102 0.96 -20.02 9.68
N ASP A 103 1.09 -19.71 9.49
CA ASP A 103 0.89 -20.31 9.79
C ASP A 103 0.49 -20.92 10.48
N GLY A 104 0.48 -21.02 10.61
CA GLY A 104 0.03 -21.32 10.95
C GLY A 104 -0.61 -21.99 11.38
N LYS A 105 -0.82 -22.13 11.25
CA LYS A 105 -1.49 -22.55 11.40
C LYS A 105 -1.83 -23.30 11.73
N LYS A 106 -1.75 -23.59 11.70
CA LYS A 106 -2.15 -24.07 11.74
C LYS A 106 -2.34 -24.38 11.96
#